data_0f7792853639914b1513df65dabec6aa
#
_entry.id   0f7792853639914b1513df65dabec6aa
#
_cell.length_a   1.000
_cell.length_b   1.000
_cell.length_c   1.000
_cell.angle_alpha   90.00
_cell.angle_beta   90.00
_cell.angle_gamma   90.00
#
_symmetry.space_group_name_H-M   'P 1'
#
loop_
_entity.id
_entity.type
_entity.pdbx_description
1 polymer ?
#
loop_
_entity_poly.entity_id
_entity_poly.type
_entity_poly.pdbx_seq_one_letter_code
_entity_poly.pdbx_strand_id
1 'polypeptide(L)'
;MIKIKLPGSQKLKLTILIILLAITLIILGFEGINNRKKSDFINKQSIENAELIHGDSENLDKAVNEDKNNKIENEEEYKLYNEAYNLFFSGEYNKSIEKSNEIISEFPSSAKGYNIRGIAKSYNESFESGMKDIDKALELEPKYGYAVFNKALTYELYGKLDEALLWYNKNLEIENYIWTYYGIASIYGRRGDVQNTVKYLSKAIELDEVVKKEAKDEADFNPVRESKEFQDLINN
;
A
#
# COMPACT_ATOMS: atom_id res chain seq x y z
N MET A 1 40.09 8.14 -2.86
CA MET A 1 39.44 8.97 -1.80
C MET A 1 39.44 10.41 -2.26
N ILE A 2 38.27 10.94 -2.60
CA ILE A 2 38.12 12.36 -2.98
C ILE A 2 38.08 13.18 -1.69
N LYS A 3 39.11 14.00 -1.45
CA LYS A 3 39.13 14.96 -0.33
C LYS A 3 38.34 16.21 -0.74
N ILE A 4 37.10 16.31 -0.28
CA ILE A 4 36.29 17.52 -0.45
C ILE A 4 36.83 18.58 0.55
N LYS A 5 37.47 19.63 0.03
CA LYS A 5 37.88 20.80 0.82
C LYS A 5 36.73 21.80 0.84
N LEU A 6 36.03 21.93 1.96
CA LEU A 6 35.05 23.00 2.17
C LEU A 6 35.77 24.36 2.30
N PRO A 7 35.34 25.39 1.56
CA PRO A 7 35.89 26.74 1.68
C PRO A 7 35.46 27.40 3.00
N GLY A 8 36.29 28.30 3.56
CA GLY A 8 35.96 29.12 4.72
C GLY A 8 36.74 28.77 6.00
N SER A 9 36.60 29.63 7.02
CA SER A 9 37.26 29.49 8.32
C SER A 9 36.75 28.25 9.09
N GLN A 10 37.50 27.76 10.05
CA GLN A 10 37.08 26.62 10.88
C GLN A 10 35.75 26.87 11.60
N LYS A 11 35.45 28.10 11.99
CA LYS A 11 34.17 28.49 12.61
C LYS A 11 33.02 28.30 11.61
N LEU A 12 33.20 28.73 10.35
CA LEU A 12 32.20 28.59 9.30
C LEU A 12 31.91 27.10 9.00
N LYS A 13 32.93 26.26 8.94
CA LYS A 13 32.80 24.82 8.71
C LYS A 13 32.04 24.13 9.85
N LEU A 14 32.29 24.53 11.08
CA LEU A 14 31.59 24.02 12.27
C LEU A 14 30.11 24.45 12.26
N THR A 15 29.83 25.71 11.88
CA THR A 15 28.46 26.20 11.78
C THR A 15 27.69 25.47 10.70
N ILE A 16 28.27 25.23 9.52
CA ILE A 16 27.65 24.44 8.44
C ILE A 16 27.38 23.01 8.90
N LEU A 17 28.31 22.38 9.62
CA LEU A 17 28.13 21.02 10.14
C LEU A 17 26.97 20.96 11.14
N ILE A 18 26.84 21.93 12.03
CA ILE A 18 25.76 22.01 13.02
C ILE A 18 24.42 22.21 12.32
N ILE A 19 24.34 23.05 11.28
CA ILE A 19 23.12 23.27 10.50
C ILE A 19 22.74 21.99 9.75
N LEU A 20 23.68 21.28 9.14
CA LEU A 20 23.41 20.01 8.46
C LEU A 20 22.92 18.92 9.44
N LEU A 21 23.53 18.85 10.64
CA LEU A 21 23.06 17.95 11.70
C LEU A 21 21.65 18.30 12.20
N ALA A 22 21.35 19.58 12.35
CA ALA A 22 20.00 20.02 12.72
C ALA A 22 18.96 19.67 11.63
N ILE A 23 19.29 19.87 10.35
CA ILE A 23 18.44 19.51 9.23
C ILE A 23 18.19 17.99 9.20
N THR A 24 19.22 17.18 9.38
CA THR A 24 19.05 15.70 9.41
C THR A 24 18.20 15.26 10.59
N LEU A 25 18.33 15.87 11.78
CA LEU A 25 17.48 15.56 12.93
C LEU A 25 16.02 16.01 12.70
N ILE A 26 15.79 17.12 11.99
CA ILE A 26 14.44 17.57 11.61
C ILE A 26 13.83 16.60 10.62
N ILE A 27 14.57 16.14 9.60
CA ILE A 27 14.10 15.17 8.61
C ILE A 27 13.76 13.84 9.30
N LEU A 28 14.64 13.31 10.13
CA LEU A 28 14.40 12.07 10.89
C LEU A 28 13.22 12.19 11.86
N GLY A 29 13.07 13.37 12.50
CA GLY A 29 11.92 13.67 13.35
C GLY A 29 10.60 13.73 12.56
N PHE A 30 10.63 14.33 11.37
CA PHE A 30 9.47 14.44 10.49
C PHE A 30 9.08 13.08 9.92
N GLU A 31 10.06 12.26 9.51
CA GLU A 31 9.83 10.87 9.09
C GLU A 31 9.26 10.01 10.23
N GLY A 32 9.78 10.17 11.45
CA GLY A 32 9.25 9.47 12.62
C GLY A 32 7.82 9.85 12.98
N ILE A 33 7.44 11.12 12.82
CA ILE A 33 6.07 11.61 13.05
C ILE A 33 5.14 11.16 11.90
N ASN A 34 5.59 11.21 10.65
CA ASN A 34 4.83 10.74 9.50
C ASN A 34 4.60 9.22 9.56
N ASN A 35 5.61 8.45 9.94
CA ASN A 35 5.48 7.00 10.11
C ASN A 35 4.53 6.64 11.26
N ARG A 36 4.51 7.40 12.38
CA ARG A 36 3.51 7.21 13.46
C ARG A 36 2.09 7.53 12.99
N LYS A 37 1.88 8.65 12.30
CA LYS A 37 0.55 9.00 11.76
C LYS A 37 0.07 8.02 10.71
N LYS A 38 0.98 7.48 9.87
CA LYS A 38 0.69 6.46 8.89
C LYS A 38 0.35 5.11 9.55
N SER A 39 1.05 4.75 10.62
CA SER A 39 0.77 3.57 11.44
C SER A 39 -0.59 3.67 12.16
N ASP A 40 -0.92 4.84 12.70
CA ASP A 40 -2.20 5.06 13.40
C ASP A 40 -3.38 5.04 12.43
N PHE A 41 -3.21 5.56 11.21
CA PHE A 41 -4.22 5.50 10.15
C PHE A 41 -4.45 4.06 9.66
N ILE A 42 -3.37 3.31 9.45
CA ILE A 42 -3.39 1.90 9.05
C ILE A 42 -4.05 1.04 10.14
N ASN A 43 -3.74 1.30 11.40
CA ASN A 43 -4.31 0.58 12.54
C ASN A 43 -5.82 0.85 12.70
N LYS A 44 -6.28 2.06 12.41
CA LYS A 44 -7.71 2.40 12.44
C LYS A 44 -8.48 1.69 11.33
N GLN A 45 -7.92 1.62 10.12
CA GLN A 45 -8.54 0.94 8.98
C GLN A 45 -8.58 -0.59 9.16
N SER A 46 -7.56 -1.18 9.81
CA SER A 46 -7.55 -2.61 10.14
C SER A 46 -8.57 -2.99 11.21
N ILE A 47 -8.88 -2.08 12.14
CA ILE A 47 -9.89 -2.29 13.20
C ILE A 47 -11.30 -2.17 12.60
N GLU A 48 -11.58 -1.20 11.73
CA GLU A 48 -12.87 -1.07 11.05
C GLU A 48 -13.21 -2.26 10.14
N ASN A 49 -12.20 -2.84 9.48
CA ASN A 49 -12.40 -4.06 8.68
C ASN A 49 -12.60 -5.34 9.52
N ALA A 50 -12.12 -5.35 10.77
CA ALA A 50 -12.32 -6.46 11.70
C ALA A 50 -13.72 -6.48 12.33
N GLU A 51 -14.36 -5.31 12.50
CA GLU A 51 -15.72 -5.20 13.07
C GLU A 51 -16.84 -5.60 12.10
N LEU A 52 -16.58 -5.65 10.78
CA LEU A 52 -17.57 -6.04 9.76
C LEU A 52 -17.74 -7.56 9.60
N ILE A 53 -16.99 -8.40 10.35
CA ILE A 53 -17.01 -9.86 10.23
C ILE A 53 -17.79 -10.55 11.39
N HIS A 54 -18.36 -9.80 12.34
CA HIS A 54 -19.09 -10.37 13.44
C HIS A 54 -20.60 -10.21 13.28
N GLY A 55 -21.24 -11.23 12.73
CA GLY A 55 -22.69 -11.45 12.78
C GLY A 55 -23.05 -12.92 12.65
N ASP A 56 -23.52 -13.42 13.76
CA ASP A 56 -24.42 -14.54 14.06
C ASP A 56 -23.84 -15.82 14.62
N SER A 57 -24.25 -16.04 15.90
CA SER A 57 -24.06 -17.22 16.71
C SER A 57 -25.32 -18.13 16.69
N GLU A 58 -25.12 -19.43 16.62
CA GLU A 58 -25.73 -20.44 17.50
C GLU A 58 -25.58 -21.86 16.96
N ASN A 59 -24.71 -22.65 17.57
CA ASN A 59 -24.95 -24.04 17.97
C ASN A 59 -23.77 -24.58 18.81
N LEU A 60 -24.05 -24.87 20.04
CA LEU A 60 -23.08 -25.19 21.10
C LEU A 60 -22.80 -26.68 21.25
N ASP A 61 -21.60 -26.96 21.72
CA ASP A 61 -21.01 -28.04 22.48
C ASP A 61 -20.03 -29.02 21.83
N LYS A 62 -19.95 -29.15 20.51
CA LYS A 62 -18.76 -29.75 19.87
C LYS A 62 -17.84 -28.73 19.27
N ALA A 63 -18.32 -27.51 19.09
CA ALA A 63 -17.63 -26.35 18.51
C ALA A 63 -16.61 -25.68 19.46
N VAL A 64 -16.68 -25.89 20.78
CA VAL A 64 -15.92 -25.08 21.75
C VAL A 64 -14.40 -25.33 21.73
N ASN A 65 -13.94 -26.51 21.31
CA ASN A 65 -12.50 -26.79 21.19
C ASN A 65 -11.95 -26.51 19.78
N GLU A 66 -12.74 -26.75 18.73
CA GLU A 66 -12.36 -26.36 17.35
C GLU A 66 -12.41 -24.85 17.18
N ASP A 67 -13.40 -24.17 17.80
CA ASP A 67 -13.56 -22.72 17.73
C ASP A 67 -12.43 -21.95 18.46
N LYS A 68 -11.93 -22.48 19.58
CA LYS A 68 -10.78 -21.92 20.28
C LYS A 68 -9.48 -22.07 19.49
N ASN A 69 -9.23 -23.22 18.87
CA ASN A 69 -8.04 -23.44 18.07
C ASN A 69 -8.09 -22.60 16.78
N ASN A 70 -9.21 -22.56 16.08
CA ASN A 70 -9.40 -21.72 14.91
C ASN A 70 -9.28 -20.21 15.23
N LYS A 71 -9.75 -19.79 16.42
CA LYS A 71 -9.61 -18.40 16.86
C LYS A 71 -8.17 -18.06 17.19
N ILE A 72 -7.42 -18.96 17.83
CA ILE A 72 -5.99 -18.77 18.14
C ILE A 72 -5.17 -18.80 16.85
N GLU A 73 -5.42 -19.72 15.93
CA GLU A 73 -4.77 -19.76 14.61
C GLU A 73 -5.03 -18.48 13.82
N ASN A 74 -6.25 -17.97 13.79
CA ASN A 74 -6.58 -16.71 13.13
C ASN A 74 -5.90 -15.50 13.77
N GLU A 75 -5.72 -15.47 15.09
CA GLU A 75 -5.01 -14.40 15.79
C GLU A 75 -3.50 -14.41 15.46
N GLU A 76 -2.88 -15.59 15.40
CA GLU A 76 -1.46 -15.73 15.08
C GLU A 76 -1.19 -15.39 13.60
N GLU A 77 -1.99 -15.90 12.66
CA GLU A 77 -1.93 -15.52 11.25
C GLU A 77 -2.07 -14.01 11.06
N TYR A 78 -3.02 -13.40 11.75
CA TYR A 78 -3.27 -11.97 11.69
C TYR A 78 -2.06 -11.15 12.20
N LYS A 79 -1.45 -11.59 13.30
CA LYS A 79 -0.26 -10.94 13.86
C LYS A 79 0.91 -10.99 12.88
N LEU A 80 1.23 -12.18 12.36
CA LEU A 80 2.30 -12.37 11.37
C LEU A 80 2.04 -11.56 10.09
N TYR A 81 0.77 -11.54 9.64
CA TYR A 81 0.36 -10.74 8.50
C TYR A 81 0.61 -9.24 8.72
N ASN A 82 0.22 -8.70 9.87
CA ASN A 82 0.44 -7.29 10.19
C ASN A 82 1.92 -6.94 10.25
N GLU A 83 2.77 -7.84 10.77
CA GLU A 83 4.23 -7.65 10.74
C GLU A 83 4.74 -7.58 9.29
N ALA A 84 4.36 -8.53 8.43
CA ALA A 84 4.73 -8.54 7.02
C ALA A 84 4.23 -7.30 6.27
N TYR A 85 2.98 -6.89 6.55
CA TYR A 85 2.34 -5.70 6.00
C TYR A 85 3.10 -4.42 6.36
N ASN A 86 3.42 -4.23 7.64
CA ASN A 86 4.17 -3.07 8.12
C ASN A 86 5.58 -3.01 7.51
N LEU A 87 6.25 -4.15 7.37
CA LEU A 87 7.56 -4.24 6.72
C LEU A 87 7.46 -3.84 5.24
N PHE A 88 6.41 -4.28 4.54
CA PHE A 88 6.18 -3.88 3.14
C PHE A 88 6.02 -2.36 3.02
N PHE A 89 5.15 -1.75 3.82
CA PHE A 89 4.91 -0.30 3.77
C PHE A 89 6.08 0.54 4.30
N SER A 90 7.01 -0.07 5.02
CA SER A 90 8.29 0.54 5.41
C SER A 90 9.37 0.42 4.33
N GLY A 91 9.06 -0.22 3.18
CA GLY A 91 10.01 -0.47 2.10
C GLY A 91 11.00 -1.62 2.38
N GLU A 92 10.81 -2.35 3.49
CA GLU A 92 11.66 -3.48 3.89
C GLU A 92 11.20 -4.78 3.20
N TYR A 93 11.14 -4.76 1.86
CA TYR A 93 10.53 -5.84 1.07
C TYR A 93 11.12 -7.22 1.34
N ASN A 94 12.44 -7.34 1.50
CA ASN A 94 13.08 -8.62 1.82
C ASN A 94 12.56 -9.20 3.15
N LYS A 95 12.46 -8.37 4.18
CA LYS A 95 11.94 -8.81 5.48
C LYS A 95 10.45 -9.13 5.42
N SER A 96 9.68 -8.36 4.63
CA SER A 96 8.27 -8.67 4.37
C SER A 96 8.12 -10.05 3.70
N ILE A 97 8.97 -10.38 2.72
CA ILE A 97 9.00 -11.70 2.07
C ILE A 97 9.35 -12.80 3.08
N GLU A 98 10.37 -12.60 3.92
CA GLU A 98 10.76 -13.55 4.96
C GLU A 98 9.61 -13.80 5.94
N LYS A 99 8.98 -12.75 6.44
CA LYS A 99 7.82 -12.86 7.35
C LYS A 99 6.63 -13.55 6.67
N SER A 100 6.39 -13.26 5.40
CA SER A 100 5.35 -13.92 4.62
C SER A 100 5.63 -15.42 4.40
N ASN A 101 6.91 -15.82 4.32
CA ASN A 101 7.28 -17.24 4.28
C ASN A 101 6.92 -17.95 5.58
N GLU A 102 7.07 -17.28 6.74
CA GLU A 102 6.61 -17.81 8.03
C GLU A 102 5.10 -18.05 8.01
N ILE A 103 4.31 -17.04 7.55
CA ILE A 103 2.84 -17.18 7.42
C ILE A 103 2.50 -18.40 6.57
N ILE A 104 3.09 -18.53 5.39
CA ILE A 104 2.75 -19.62 4.45
C ILE A 104 3.21 -20.98 4.97
N SER A 105 4.29 -21.02 5.77
CA SER A 105 4.76 -22.26 6.40
C SER A 105 3.79 -22.75 7.48
N GLU A 106 3.26 -21.85 8.30
CA GLU A 106 2.34 -22.15 9.39
C GLU A 106 0.89 -22.26 8.90
N PHE A 107 0.50 -21.42 7.94
CA PHE A 107 -0.84 -21.35 7.34
C PHE A 107 -0.78 -21.52 5.81
N PRO A 108 -0.61 -22.74 5.29
CA PRO A 108 -0.42 -22.98 3.85
C PRO A 108 -1.59 -22.54 2.97
N SER A 109 -2.77 -22.32 3.55
CA SER A 109 -3.98 -21.84 2.86
C SER A 109 -4.20 -20.32 3.04
N SER A 110 -3.25 -19.58 3.60
CA SER A 110 -3.36 -18.15 3.82
C SER A 110 -3.31 -17.37 2.51
N ALA A 111 -4.46 -16.97 1.98
CA ALA A 111 -4.52 -16.05 0.84
C ALA A 111 -3.81 -14.73 1.16
N LYS A 112 -3.91 -14.23 2.40
CA LYS A 112 -3.24 -13.02 2.88
C LYS A 112 -1.72 -13.15 2.83
N GLY A 113 -1.17 -14.29 3.30
CA GLY A 113 0.26 -14.57 3.28
C GLY A 113 0.82 -14.59 1.86
N TYR A 114 0.14 -15.26 0.93
CA TYR A 114 0.53 -15.24 -0.47
C TYR A 114 0.41 -13.87 -1.10
N ASN A 115 -0.67 -13.12 -0.83
CA ASN A 115 -0.85 -11.78 -1.39
C ASN A 115 0.24 -10.80 -0.95
N ILE A 116 0.54 -10.72 0.36
CA ILE A 116 1.57 -9.80 0.85
C ILE A 116 2.97 -10.19 0.37
N ARG A 117 3.28 -11.50 0.27
CA ARG A 117 4.53 -11.96 -0.32
C ARG A 117 4.60 -11.60 -1.81
N GLY A 118 3.51 -11.76 -2.53
CA GLY A 118 3.42 -11.47 -3.95
C GLY A 118 3.70 -10.01 -4.26
N ILE A 119 3.03 -9.08 -3.57
CA ILE A 119 3.28 -7.67 -3.81
C ILE A 119 4.70 -7.27 -3.37
N ALA A 120 5.22 -7.79 -2.27
CA ALA A 120 6.60 -7.54 -1.85
C ALA A 120 7.61 -8.03 -2.89
N LYS A 121 7.39 -9.20 -3.49
CA LYS A 121 8.22 -9.71 -4.60
C LYS A 121 8.09 -8.89 -5.87
N SER A 122 6.90 -8.36 -6.17
CA SER A 122 6.70 -7.46 -7.31
C SER A 122 7.57 -6.21 -7.21
N TYR A 123 7.76 -5.69 -6.00
CA TYR A 123 8.62 -4.53 -5.75
C TYR A 123 10.11 -4.87 -5.68
N ASN A 124 10.47 -6.06 -5.22
CA ASN A 124 11.85 -6.42 -4.89
C ASN A 124 12.53 -7.35 -5.89
N GLU A 125 11.77 -8.18 -6.60
CA GLU A 125 12.31 -9.22 -7.46
C GLU A 125 11.90 -9.04 -8.93
N SER A 126 10.69 -9.53 -9.30
CA SER A 126 10.21 -9.50 -10.68
C SER A 126 8.68 -9.58 -10.75
N PHE A 127 8.15 -9.20 -11.91
CA PHE A 127 6.74 -9.39 -12.26
C PHE A 127 6.29 -10.83 -12.07
N GLU A 128 7.04 -11.79 -12.61
CA GLU A 128 6.68 -13.21 -12.60
C GLU A 128 6.68 -13.78 -11.18
N SER A 129 7.67 -13.39 -10.37
CA SER A 129 7.79 -13.85 -8.98
C SER A 129 6.63 -13.36 -8.13
N GLY A 130 6.30 -12.08 -8.26
CA GLY A 130 5.19 -11.48 -7.53
C GLY A 130 3.84 -12.00 -8.00
N MET A 131 3.62 -12.05 -9.32
CA MET A 131 2.35 -12.48 -9.91
C MET A 131 2.01 -13.93 -9.54
N LYS A 132 3.01 -14.83 -9.47
CA LYS A 132 2.81 -16.21 -9.06
C LYS A 132 2.16 -16.32 -7.68
N ASP A 133 2.60 -15.52 -6.72
CA ASP A 133 2.05 -15.56 -5.37
C ASP A 133 0.69 -14.86 -5.29
N ILE A 134 0.48 -13.75 -6.02
CA ILE A 134 -0.81 -13.08 -6.11
C ILE A 134 -1.86 -13.99 -6.77
N ASP A 135 -1.48 -14.71 -7.83
CA ASP A 135 -2.37 -15.69 -8.47
C ASP A 135 -2.72 -16.83 -7.52
N LYS A 136 -1.76 -17.28 -6.69
CA LYS A 136 -2.04 -18.29 -5.65
C LYS A 136 -3.01 -17.77 -4.59
N ALA A 137 -2.88 -16.51 -4.18
CA ALA A 137 -3.85 -15.89 -3.27
C ALA A 137 -5.27 -15.88 -3.87
N LEU A 138 -5.42 -15.55 -5.15
CA LEU A 138 -6.70 -15.54 -5.85
C LEU A 138 -7.23 -16.94 -6.18
N GLU A 139 -6.36 -17.95 -6.28
CA GLU A 139 -6.79 -19.36 -6.35
C GLU A 139 -7.41 -19.81 -5.03
N LEU A 140 -6.83 -19.41 -3.90
CA LEU A 140 -7.34 -19.71 -2.56
C LEU A 140 -8.61 -18.92 -2.23
N GLU A 141 -8.64 -17.64 -2.59
CA GLU A 141 -9.76 -16.72 -2.33
C GLU A 141 -10.06 -15.87 -3.57
N PRO A 142 -10.93 -16.32 -4.49
CA PRO A 142 -11.18 -15.65 -5.77
C PRO A 142 -11.75 -14.23 -5.67
N LYS A 143 -12.38 -13.88 -4.54
CA LYS A 143 -12.96 -12.55 -4.28
C LYS A 143 -12.16 -11.73 -3.26
N TYR A 144 -10.91 -12.10 -3.02
CA TYR A 144 -10.04 -11.31 -2.15
C TYR A 144 -9.68 -9.98 -2.83
N GLY A 145 -10.43 -8.93 -2.52
CA GLY A 145 -10.33 -7.61 -3.16
C GLY A 145 -8.91 -7.06 -3.13
N TYR A 146 -8.22 -7.14 -2.00
CA TYR A 146 -6.86 -6.65 -1.88
C TYR A 146 -5.85 -7.42 -2.77
N ALA A 147 -6.07 -8.71 -3.04
CA ALA A 147 -5.26 -9.46 -4.00
C ALA A 147 -5.57 -9.07 -5.44
N VAL A 148 -6.83 -8.80 -5.77
CA VAL A 148 -7.24 -8.28 -7.09
C VAL A 148 -6.61 -6.89 -7.32
N PHE A 149 -6.64 -6.01 -6.31
CA PHE A 149 -5.96 -4.72 -6.34
C PHE A 149 -4.45 -4.88 -6.55
N ASN A 150 -3.77 -5.72 -5.76
CA ASN A 150 -2.32 -5.92 -5.87
C ASN A 150 -1.93 -6.54 -7.22
N LYS A 151 -2.81 -7.33 -7.83
CA LYS A 151 -2.62 -7.82 -9.21
C LYS A 151 -2.61 -6.67 -10.21
N ALA A 152 -3.58 -5.74 -10.10
CA ALA A 152 -3.62 -4.54 -10.90
C ALA A 152 -2.36 -3.69 -10.71
N LEU A 153 -2.00 -3.43 -9.45
CA LEU A 153 -0.80 -2.66 -9.08
C LEU A 153 0.49 -3.29 -9.61
N THR A 154 0.58 -4.63 -9.59
CA THR A 154 1.73 -5.33 -10.18
C THR A 154 1.80 -5.11 -11.70
N TYR A 155 0.69 -5.20 -12.43
CA TYR A 155 0.67 -4.85 -13.85
C TYR A 155 1.09 -3.40 -14.10
N GLU A 156 0.59 -2.48 -13.28
CA GLU A 156 0.92 -1.05 -13.38
C GLU A 156 2.41 -0.79 -13.13
N LEU A 157 2.98 -1.38 -12.09
CA LEU A 157 4.40 -1.26 -11.72
C LEU A 157 5.33 -1.64 -12.88
N TYR A 158 4.92 -2.60 -13.70
CA TYR A 158 5.68 -3.07 -14.86
C TYR A 158 5.20 -2.44 -16.20
N GLY A 159 4.47 -1.34 -16.14
CA GLY A 159 4.05 -0.57 -17.32
C GLY A 159 2.98 -1.23 -18.19
N LYS A 160 2.38 -2.31 -17.73
CA LYS A 160 1.30 -3.03 -18.41
C LYS A 160 -0.05 -2.38 -18.09
N LEU A 161 -0.22 -1.13 -18.57
CA LEU A 161 -1.30 -0.24 -18.12
C LEU A 161 -2.71 -0.71 -18.52
N ASP A 162 -2.86 -1.39 -19.64
CA ASP A 162 -4.16 -1.90 -20.07
C ASP A 162 -4.62 -3.08 -19.22
N GLU A 163 -3.69 -3.98 -18.89
CA GLU A 163 -3.96 -5.08 -17.97
C GLU A 163 -4.21 -4.57 -16.54
N ALA A 164 -3.48 -3.53 -16.10
CA ALA A 164 -3.73 -2.89 -14.83
C ALA A 164 -5.16 -2.32 -14.74
N LEU A 165 -5.61 -1.57 -15.77
CA LEU A 165 -6.98 -1.05 -15.84
C LEU A 165 -8.02 -2.18 -15.81
N LEU A 166 -7.78 -3.30 -16.51
CA LEU A 166 -8.67 -4.45 -16.47
C LEU A 166 -8.84 -4.99 -15.05
N TRP A 167 -7.74 -5.14 -14.30
CA TRP A 167 -7.77 -5.69 -12.96
C TRP A 167 -8.27 -4.69 -11.91
N TYR A 168 -7.96 -3.39 -12.05
CA TYR A 168 -8.58 -2.36 -11.23
C TYR A 168 -10.11 -2.31 -11.40
N ASN A 169 -10.61 -2.40 -12.64
CA ASN A 169 -12.06 -2.46 -12.87
C ASN A 169 -12.70 -3.71 -12.25
N LYS A 170 -12.02 -4.87 -12.29
CA LYS A 170 -12.48 -6.07 -11.57
C LYS A 170 -12.51 -5.87 -10.07
N ASN A 171 -11.57 -5.11 -9.51
CA ASN A 171 -11.59 -4.80 -8.09
C ASN A 171 -12.81 -3.95 -7.71
N LEU A 172 -13.20 -2.98 -8.54
CA LEU A 172 -14.40 -2.17 -8.32
C LEU A 172 -15.70 -2.98 -8.36
N GLU A 173 -15.70 -4.17 -8.96
CA GLU A 173 -16.85 -5.11 -8.91
C GLU A 173 -16.95 -5.82 -7.55
N ILE A 174 -15.87 -5.81 -6.76
CA ILE A 174 -15.78 -6.48 -5.45
C ILE A 174 -15.95 -5.48 -4.32
N GLU A 175 -15.23 -4.34 -4.38
CA GLU A 175 -15.18 -3.37 -3.29
C GLU A 175 -14.92 -1.93 -3.79
N ASN A 176 -15.38 -0.95 -3.02
CA ASN A 176 -15.09 0.47 -3.25
C ASN A 176 -13.77 0.85 -2.57
N TYR A 177 -12.64 0.40 -3.12
CA TYR A 177 -11.34 0.69 -2.54
C TYR A 177 -10.75 1.98 -3.11
N ILE A 178 -10.39 2.91 -2.25
CA ILE A 178 -9.90 4.25 -2.60
C ILE A 178 -8.71 4.20 -3.56
N TRP A 179 -7.74 3.32 -3.30
CA TRP A 179 -6.54 3.22 -4.12
C TRP A 179 -6.79 2.60 -5.49
N THR A 180 -7.89 1.88 -5.67
CA THR A 180 -8.33 1.40 -6.98
C THR A 180 -8.77 2.55 -7.87
N TYR A 181 -9.56 3.47 -7.33
CA TYR A 181 -9.94 4.68 -8.07
C TYR A 181 -8.72 5.56 -8.35
N TYR A 182 -7.82 5.69 -7.39
CA TYR A 182 -6.59 6.46 -7.55
C TYR A 182 -5.68 5.85 -8.64
N GLY A 183 -5.45 4.53 -8.65
CA GLY A 183 -4.66 3.84 -9.67
C GLY A 183 -5.25 3.98 -11.07
N ILE A 184 -6.57 3.87 -11.21
CA ILE A 184 -7.25 4.15 -12.49
C ILE A 184 -7.00 5.60 -12.92
N ALA A 185 -7.16 6.57 -12.00
CA ALA A 185 -6.93 7.99 -12.29
C ALA A 185 -5.47 8.25 -12.68
N SER A 186 -4.49 7.64 -12.00
CA SER A 186 -3.06 7.71 -12.31
C SER A 186 -2.78 7.25 -13.75
N ILE A 187 -3.32 6.10 -14.15
CA ILE A 187 -3.13 5.58 -15.52
C ILE A 187 -3.69 6.55 -16.56
N TYR A 188 -4.89 7.09 -16.34
CA TYR A 188 -5.46 8.09 -17.25
C TYR A 188 -4.67 9.41 -17.22
N GLY A 189 -4.15 9.80 -16.06
CA GLY A 189 -3.27 10.95 -15.90
C GLY A 189 -2.02 10.84 -16.77
N ARG A 190 -1.30 9.71 -16.70
CA ARG A 190 -0.16 9.39 -17.57
C ARG A 190 -0.49 9.44 -19.07
N ARG A 191 -1.74 9.13 -19.43
CA ARG A 191 -2.24 9.19 -20.83
C ARG A 191 -2.67 10.60 -21.27
N GLY A 192 -2.71 11.57 -20.37
CA GLY A 192 -3.20 12.92 -20.63
C GLY A 192 -4.73 13.00 -20.80
N ASP A 193 -5.47 11.97 -20.38
CA ASP A 193 -6.93 11.93 -20.43
C ASP A 193 -7.51 12.65 -19.21
N VAL A 194 -7.69 13.98 -19.34
CA VAL A 194 -8.19 14.85 -18.28
C VAL A 194 -9.55 14.39 -17.76
N GLN A 195 -10.47 14.00 -18.66
CA GLN A 195 -11.83 13.67 -18.27
C GLN A 195 -11.88 12.42 -17.38
N ASN A 196 -11.23 11.33 -17.81
CA ASN A 196 -11.20 10.12 -17.01
C ASN A 196 -10.34 10.28 -15.74
N THR A 197 -9.22 11.02 -15.80
CA THR A 197 -8.43 11.35 -14.62
C THR A 197 -9.29 12.02 -13.55
N VAL A 198 -9.97 13.12 -13.88
CA VAL A 198 -10.82 13.87 -12.95
C VAL A 198 -11.97 13.01 -12.45
N LYS A 199 -12.62 12.25 -13.32
CA LYS A 199 -13.72 11.35 -12.96
C LYS A 199 -13.32 10.35 -11.86
N TYR A 200 -12.21 9.66 -12.04
CA TYR A 200 -11.80 8.62 -11.10
C TYR A 200 -11.11 9.21 -9.85
N LEU A 201 -10.34 10.29 -10.02
CA LEU A 201 -9.74 10.98 -8.88
C LEU A 201 -10.81 11.62 -7.97
N SER A 202 -11.91 12.16 -8.54
CA SER A 202 -13.05 12.64 -7.75
C SER A 202 -13.64 11.53 -6.88
N LYS A 203 -13.76 10.30 -7.41
CA LYS A 203 -14.25 9.16 -6.63
C LYS A 203 -13.32 8.78 -5.48
N ALA A 204 -12.01 8.83 -5.70
CA ALA A 204 -11.04 8.61 -4.64
C ALA A 204 -11.15 9.70 -3.55
N ILE A 205 -11.30 10.97 -3.94
CA ILE A 205 -11.45 12.10 -3.03
C ILE A 205 -12.78 12.04 -2.24
N GLU A 206 -13.89 11.62 -2.88
CA GLU A 206 -15.17 11.38 -2.20
C GLU A 206 -15.05 10.35 -1.08
N LEU A 207 -14.17 9.35 -1.22
CA LEU A 207 -13.90 8.34 -0.20
C LEU A 207 -12.98 8.86 0.90
N ASP A 208 -11.92 9.60 0.54
CA ASP A 208 -11.03 10.26 1.51
C ASP A 208 -10.29 11.44 0.84
N GLU A 209 -10.43 12.63 1.43
CA GLU A 209 -9.77 13.85 0.94
C GLU A 209 -8.24 13.81 1.04
N VAL A 210 -7.66 12.87 1.81
CA VAL A 210 -6.19 12.74 1.94
C VAL A 210 -5.52 12.56 0.59
N VAL A 211 -6.18 11.91 -0.37
CA VAL A 211 -5.65 11.69 -1.73
C VAL A 211 -5.43 12.97 -2.54
N LYS A 212 -6.08 14.09 -2.19
CA LYS A 212 -5.79 15.40 -2.81
C LYS A 212 -4.33 15.78 -2.63
N LYS A 213 -3.80 15.54 -1.44
CA LYS A 213 -2.40 15.86 -1.12
C LYS A 213 -1.44 14.98 -1.93
N GLU A 214 -1.75 13.69 -2.02
CA GLU A 214 -0.93 12.77 -2.82
C GLU A 214 -0.97 13.16 -4.31
N ALA A 215 -2.17 13.45 -4.84
CA ALA A 215 -2.34 13.81 -6.25
C ALA A 215 -1.63 15.12 -6.65
N LYS A 216 -1.45 16.07 -5.72
CA LYS A 216 -0.77 17.34 -6.01
C LYS A 216 0.67 17.14 -6.49
N ASP A 217 1.37 16.20 -5.89
CA ASP A 217 2.81 15.99 -6.11
C ASP A 217 3.10 14.76 -6.98
N GLU A 218 2.07 13.93 -7.27
CA GLU A 218 2.23 12.69 -8.04
C GLU A 218 2.57 12.97 -9.51
N ALA A 219 3.70 12.42 -9.98
CA ALA A 219 4.21 12.65 -11.33
C ALA A 219 3.29 12.11 -12.43
N ASP A 220 2.48 11.11 -12.14
CA ASP A 220 1.55 10.50 -13.08
C ASP A 220 0.50 11.50 -13.58
N PHE A 221 0.22 12.54 -12.81
CA PHE A 221 -0.72 13.59 -13.19
C PHE A 221 -0.07 14.75 -13.94
N ASN A 222 1.26 14.76 -14.18
CA ASN A 222 1.93 15.85 -14.89
C ASN A 222 1.29 16.19 -16.24
N PRO A 223 0.88 15.22 -17.10
CA PRO A 223 0.27 15.53 -18.38
C PRO A 223 -1.08 16.26 -18.30
N VAL A 224 -1.78 16.15 -17.17
CA VAL A 224 -3.11 16.75 -16.94
C VAL A 224 -3.09 17.87 -15.91
N ARG A 225 -1.96 18.10 -15.26
CA ARG A 225 -1.80 18.99 -14.09
C ARG A 225 -2.26 20.41 -14.37
N GLU A 226 -1.97 20.94 -15.56
CA GLU A 226 -2.30 22.32 -15.94
C GLU A 226 -3.74 22.49 -16.46
N SER A 227 -4.52 21.40 -16.56
CA SER A 227 -5.92 21.51 -16.96
C SER A 227 -6.75 22.17 -15.87
N LYS A 228 -7.73 22.97 -16.30
CA LYS A 228 -8.61 23.67 -15.35
C LYS A 228 -9.38 22.69 -14.46
N GLU A 229 -9.87 21.61 -15.04
CA GLU A 229 -10.66 20.61 -14.36
C GLU A 229 -9.85 19.88 -13.25
N PHE A 230 -8.59 19.56 -13.51
CA PHE A 230 -7.71 18.98 -12.50
C PHE A 230 -7.38 19.97 -11.40
N GLN A 231 -7.06 21.24 -11.75
CA GLN A 231 -6.77 22.28 -10.78
C GLN A 231 -7.99 22.60 -9.89
N ASP A 232 -9.19 22.67 -10.47
CA ASP A 232 -10.43 22.89 -9.72
C ASP A 232 -10.67 21.73 -8.73
N LEU A 233 -10.38 20.48 -9.13
CA LEU A 233 -10.57 19.30 -8.28
C LEU A 233 -9.64 19.27 -7.07
N ILE A 234 -8.37 19.58 -7.24
CA ILE A 234 -7.36 19.43 -6.18
C ILE A 234 -7.24 20.65 -5.26
N ASN A 235 -7.77 21.82 -5.66
CA ASN A 235 -7.65 23.06 -4.90
C ASN A 235 -8.96 23.46 -4.19
N ASN A 236 -10.12 22.92 -4.57
CA ASN A 236 -11.41 23.10 -3.92
C ASN A 236 -11.72 21.93 -2.97
#